data_c19e82ad3073882892cdc25e5a4fe776
#
_entry.id   c19e82ad3073882892cdc25e5a4fe776
#
_cell.length_a   1.000
_cell.length_b   1.000
_cell.length_c   1.000
_cell.angle_alpha   90.00
_cell.angle_beta   90.00
_cell.angle_gamma   90.00
#
_symmetry.space_group_name_H-M   'P 1'
#
loop_
_entity.id
_entity.type
_entity.pdbx_description
1 polymer ?
#
loop_
_entity_poly.entity_id
_entity_poly.type
_entity_poly.pdbx_seq_one_letter_code
_entity_poly.pdbx_strand_id
1 'polypeptide(L)'
;LSKKALIAFLEEQVADAKAKDVLFSLHMKATMMKVSDPIIFGHAVKIFYKELFDKHAETFNEIGVDANVGFANVISNLDEVSLEKKAEILADIAEIYKNRPALAMVNSDKGITNLHVPSDVIIDASMPAMIRNSGKMWNANGELQDTKAIIPDSSYAGIYEATIAFCKKNGAFDPTTMGTVPNVGLM
;
A
#
# COMPACT_ATOMS: atom_id res chain seq x y z
N LEU A 1 3.47 17.94 5.81
CA LEU A 1 2.46 17.34 4.95
C LEU A 1 1.07 17.82 5.36
N SER A 2 0.24 18.23 4.40
CA SER A 2 -1.15 18.64 4.68
C SER A 2 -2.04 17.40 4.69
N LYS A 3 -2.70 17.10 5.80
CA LYS A 3 -3.67 16.00 5.90
C LYS A 3 -4.79 16.10 4.83
N LYS A 4 -5.33 17.31 4.62
CA LYS A 4 -6.38 17.55 3.62
C LYS A 4 -5.90 17.22 2.20
N ALA A 5 -4.70 17.66 1.85
CA ALA A 5 -4.11 17.39 0.54
C ALA A 5 -3.78 15.89 0.38
N LEU A 6 -3.30 15.22 1.42
CA LEU A 6 -3.03 13.79 1.42
C LEU A 6 -4.30 12.97 1.16
N ILE A 7 -5.39 13.29 1.86
CA ILE A 7 -6.67 12.60 1.69
C ILE A 7 -7.18 12.77 0.26
N ALA A 8 -7.22 13.99 -0.25
CA ALA A 8 -7.67 14.27 -1.62
C ALA A 8 -6.81 13.53 -2.67
N PHE A 9 -5.49 13.53 -2.47
CA PHE A 9 -4.55 12.79 -3.32
C PHE A 9 -4.85 11.29 -3.32
N LEU A 10 -5.02 10.68 -2.15
CA LEU A 10 -5.29 9.24 -2.04
C LEU A 10 -6.64 8.86 -2.68
N GLU A 11 -7.68 9.64 -2.46
CA GLU A 11 -9.00 9.44 -3.09
C GLU A 11 -8.89 9.47 -4.63
N GLU A 12 -8.19 10.47 -5.16
CA GLU A 12 -7.93 10.59 -6.60
C GLU A 12 -7.15 9.38 -7.14
N GLN A 13 -6.08 8.95 -6.44
CA GLN A 13 -5.26 7.84 -6.89
C GLN A 13 -6.00 6.49 -6.87
N VAL A 14 -6.86 6.26 -5.88
CA VAL A 14 -7.73 5.07 -5.84
C VAL A 14 -8.69 5.07 -7.02
N ALA A 15 -9.34 6.20 -7.31
CA ALA A 15 -10.26 6.33 -8.43
C ALA A 15 -9.55 6.13 -9.79
N ASP A 16 -8.38 6.73 -9.96
CA ASP A 16 -7.58 6.62 -11.18
C ASP A 16 -7.06 5.20 -11.42
N ALA A 17 -6.60 4.50 -10.38
CA ALA A 17 -6.18 3.10 -10.49
C ALA A 17 -7.35 2.19 -10.92
N LYS A 18 -8.55 2.44 -10.38
CA LYS A 18 -9.77 1.71 -10.80
C LYS A 18 -10.12 1.99 -12.26
N ALA A 19 -10.10 3.25 -12.67
CA ALA A 19 -10.43 3.65 -14.04
C ALA A 19 -9.45 3.10 -15.08
N LYS A 20 -8.18 2.92 -14.71
CA LYS A 20 -7.12 2.37 -15.57
C LYS A 20 -6.98 0.86 -15.51
N ASP A 21 -7.73 0.19 -14.64
CA ASP A 21 -7.65 -1.25 -14.40
C ASP A 21 -6.22 -1.73 -14.06
N VAL A 22 -5.54 -0.97 -13.19
CA VAL A 22 -4.20 -1.30 -12.70
C VAL A 22 -4.23 -1.56 -11.20
N LEU A 23 -3.26 -2.32 -10.70
CA LEU A 23 -3.12 -2.55 -9.27
C LEU A 23 -2.81 -1.24 -8.54
N PHE A 24 -3.40 -1.07 -7.37
CA PHE A 24 -3.02 -0.03 -6.43
C PHE A 24 -1.93 -0.56 -5.50
N SER A 25 -0.81 0.14 -5.40
CA SER A 25 0.31 -0.25 -4.55
C SER A 25 0.88 0.97 -3.83
N LEU A 26 0.83 0.97 -2.52
CA LEU A 26 1.39 2.01 -1.66
C LEU A 26 2.85 1.69 -1.37
N HIS A 27 3.73 2.68 -1.50
CA HIS A 27 5.16 2.57 -1.22
C HIS A 27 5.60 3.71 -0.31
N MET A 28 6.14 3.37 0.85
CA MET A 28 6.53 4.33 1.89
C MET A 28 7.78 3.87 2.61
N LYS A 29 8.46 4.76 3.30
CA LYS A 29 9.56 4.35 4.17
C LYS A 29 9.06 3.46 5.32
N ALA A 30 7.96 3.83 5.96
CA ALA A 30 7.16 3.05 6.92
C ALA A 30 7.98 2.23 7.96
N THR A 31 9.22 2.64 8.24
CA THR A 31 10.12 2.00 9.20
C THR A 31 10.13 2.77 10.50
N MET A 32 10.86 2.24 11.51
CA MET A 32 11.10 2.92 12.79
C MET A 32 11.73 4.31 12.67
N MET A 33 12.25 4.66 11.50
CA MET A 33 12.91 5.95 11.25
C MET A 33 11.93 7.09 10.98
N LYS A 34 10.67 6.79 10.61
CA LYS A 34 9.63 7.78 10.28
C LYS A 34 8.37 7.56 11.07
N VAL A 35 8.19 8.32 12.12
CA VAL A 35 7.00 8.26 13.01
C VAL A 35 5.72 8.64 12.26
N SER A 36 5.79 9.53 11.27
CA SER A 36 4.64 9.97 10.48
C SER A 36 4.11 8.90 9.52
N ASP A 37 4.92 7.96 9.07
CA ASP A 37 4.55 7.03 8.01
C ASP A 37 3.43 6.05 8.40
N PRO A 38 3.37 5.48 9.61
CA PRO A 38 2.22 4.71 10.05
C PRO A 38 0.90 5.51 10.02
N ILE A 39 0.96 6.80 10.34
CA ILE A 39 -0.22 7.69 10.29
C ILE A 39 -0.66 7.92 8.85
N ILE A 40 0.28 8.15 7.93
CA ILE A 40 0.02 8.28 6.49
C ILE A 40 -0.55 6.97 5.94
N PHE A 41 0.04 5.84 6.33
CA PHE A 41 -0.45 4.51 5.98
C PHE A 41 -1.88 4.28 6.46
N GLY A 42 -2.19 4.63 7.70
CA GLY A 42 -3.54 4.56 8.25
C GLY A 42 -4.55 5.40 7.48
N HIS A 43 -4.15 6.56 6.97
CA HIS A 43 -5.00 7.34 6.07
C HIS A 43 -5.28 6.60 4.75
N ALA A 44 -4.28 5.95 4.16
CA ALA A 44 -4.49 5.16 2.94
C ALA A 44 -5.44 3.98 3.18
N VAL A 45 -5.29 3.26 4.29
CA VAL A 45 -6.21 2.19 4.70
C VAL A 45 -7.65 2.73 4.85
N LYS A 46 -7.84 3.82 5.58
CA LYS A 46 -9.17 4.43 5.78
C LYS A 46 -9.79 4.94 4.48
N ILE A 47 -9.01 5.44 3.54
CA ILE A 47 -9.53 5.90 2.24
C ILE A 47 -9.91 4.70 1.38
N PHE A 48 -9.08 3.67 1.32
CA PHE A 48 -9.37 2.49 0.51
C PHE A 48 -10.63 1.76 0.99
N TYR A 49 -10.80 1.62 2.31
CA TYR A 49 -11.93 0.95 2.95
C TYR A 49 -12.92 1.95 3.56
N LYS A 50 -13.11 3.11 2.94
CA LYS A 50 -13.88 4.22 3.51
C LYS A 50 -15.27 3.81 3.99
N GLU A 51 -16.02 3.13 3.15
CA GLU A 51 -17.39 2.73 3.44
C GLU A 51 -17.45 1.76 4.64
N LEU A 52 -16.43 0.92 4.81
CA LEU A 52 -16.32 0.00 5.94
C LEU A 52 -16.09 0.77 7.24
N PHE A 53 -15.15 1.72 7.26
CA PHE A 53 -14.86 2.52 8.43
C PHE A 53 -16.00 3.47 8.80
N ASP A 54 -16.71 3.99 7.80
CA ASP A 54 -17.88 4.87 8.02
C ASP A 54 -19.06 4.06 8.60
N LYS A 55 -19.36 2.88 8.03
CA LYS A 55 -20.49 2.03 8.46
C LYS A 55 -20.27 1.39 9.83
N HIS A 56 -19.07 0.95 10.13
CA HIS A 56 -18.74 0.19 11.34
C HIS A 56 -17.92 0.98 12.36
N ALA A 57 -17.97 2.33 12.32
CA ALA A 57 -17.14 3.21 13.14
C ALA A 57 -17.26 2.92 14.66
N GLU A 58 -18.48 2.74 15.17
CA GLU A 58 -18.73 2.42 16.58
C GLU A 58 -18.12 1.08 16.96
N THR A 59 -18.42 0.03 16.19
CA THR A 59 -17.89 -1.32 16.43
C THR A 59 -16.37 -1.32 16.41
N PHE A 60 -15.76 -0.67 15.42
CA PHE A 60 -14.29 -0.61 15.30
C PHE A 60 -13.64 0.14 16.46
N ASN A 61 -14.30 1.18 16.97
CA ASN A 61 -13.83 1.88 18.15
C ASN A 61 -13.93 1.01 19.43
N GLU A 62 -15.02 0.25 19.58
CA GLU A 62 -15.22 -0.66 20.71
C GLU A 62 -14.20 -1.78 20.77
N ILE A 63 -13.86 -2.39 19.62
CA ILE A 63 -12.88 -3.48 19.54
C ILE A 63 -11.44 -2.99 19.29
N GLY A 64 -11.19 -1.68 19.38
CA GLY A 64 -9.84 -1.10 19.35
C GLY A 64 -9.13 -1.21 17.99
N VAL A 65 -9.86 -1.12 16.86
CA VAL A 65 -9.26 -1.10 15.54
C VAL A 65 -8.41 0.15 15.33
N ASP A 66 -7.15 -0.02 14.99
CA ASP A 66 -6.22 1.04 14.60
C ASP A 66 -5.72 0.86 13.17
N ALA A 67 -6.22 1.69 12.25
CA ALA A 67 -5.81 1.67 10.86
C ALA A 67 -4.32 1.98 10.65
N ASN A 68 -3.65 2.63 11.58
CA ASN A 68 -2.21 2.91 11.50
C ASN A 68 -1.35 1.63 11.59
N VAL A 69 -1.91 0.58 12.16
CA VAL A 69 -1.28 -0.75 12.21
C VAL A 69 -1.52 -1.54 10.93
N GLY A 70 -2.51 -1.13 10.14
CA GLY A 70 -2.86 -1.72 8.85
C GLY A 70 -4.18 -2.49 8.86
N PHE A 71 -4.58 -2.96 7.69
CA PHE A 71 -5.83 -3.70 7.53
C PHE A 71 -5.82 -5.06 8.26
N ALA A 72 -4.63 -5.63 8.52
CA ALA A 72 -4.49 -6.81 9.36
C ALA A 72 -5.12 -6.63 10.76
N ASN A 73 -5.02 -5.42 11.32
CA ASN A 73 -5.61 -5.12 12.62
C ASN A 73 -7.15 -5.15 12.58
N VAL A 74 -7.76 -4.73 11.48
CA VAL A 74 -9.21 -4.89 11.29
C VAL A 74 -9.57 -6.38 11.36
N ILE A 75 -8.89 -7.20 10.56
CA ILE A 75 -9.19 -8.64 10.45
C ILE A 75 -8.97 -9.35 11.79
N SER A 76 -7.86 -9.08 12.49
CA SER A 76 -7.55 -9.74 13.77
C SER A 76 -8.55 -9.38 14.87
N ASN A 77 -9.07 -8.14 14.88
CA ASN A 77 -9.99 -7.71 15.90
C ASN A 77 -11.45 -8.17 15.65
N LEU A 78 -11.75 -8.75 14.46
CA LEU A 78 -13.08 -9.33 14.20
C LEU A 78 -13.42 -10.53 15.07
N ASP A 79 -12.46 -11.10 15.78
CA ASP A 79 -12.73 -12.17 16.75
C ASP A 79 -13.38 -11.67 18.06
N GLU A 80 -13.38 -10.34 18.26
CA GLU A 80 -13.99 -9.67 19.42
C GLU A 80 -15.50 -9.38 19.23
N VAL A 81 -16.03 -9.56 18.01
CA VAL A 81 -17.45 -9.31 17.72
C VAL A 81 -18.24 -10.62 17.58
N SER A 82 -19.58 -10.52 17.59
CA SER A 82 -20.44 -11.68 17.32
C SER A 82 -20.20 -12.25 15.92
N LEU A 83 -20.48 -13.55 15.75
CA LEU A 83 -20.36 -14.23 14.45
C LEU A 83 -21.20 -13.56 13.35
N GLU A 84 -22.39 -13.07 13.71
CA GLU A 84 -23.27 -12.36 12.79
C GLU A 84 -22.64 -11.03 12.34
N LYS A 85 -22.11 -10.24 13.29
CA LYS A 85 -21.44 -8.97 12.99
C LYS A 85 -20.15 -9.17 12.18
N LYS A 86 -19.40 -10.20 12.50
CA LYS A 86 -18.22 -10.59 11.72
C LYS A 86 -18.60 -10.93 10.27
N ALA A 87 -19.67 -11.71 10.08
CA ALA A 87 -20.15 -12.07 8.73
C ALA A 87 -20.60 -10.83 7.94
N GLU A 88 -21.28 -9.88 8.57
CA GLU A 88 -21.67 -8.61 7.96
C GLU A 88 -20.43 -7.82 7.50
N ILE A 89 -19.45 -7.64 8.38
CA ILE A 89 -18.21 -6.89 8.06
C ILE A 89 -17.45 -7.56 6.92
N LEU A 90 -17.32 -8.89 6.92
CA LEU A 90 -16.65 -9.61 5.83
C LEU A 90 -17.38 -9.49 4.50
N ALA A 91 -18.73 -9.44 4.49
CA ALA A 91 -19.52 -9.19 3.30
C ALA A 91 -19.30 -7.77 2.74
N ASP A 92 -19.23 -6.77 3.62
CA ASP A 92 -18.93 -5.39 3.23
C ASP A 92 -17.51 -5.26 2.65
N ILE A 93 -16.53 -5.95 3.23
CA ILE A 93 -15.16 -6.02 2.69
C ILE A 93 -15.16 -6.61 1.27
N ALA A 94 -15.89 -7.70 1.06
CA ALA A 94 -16.00 -8.33 -0.25
C ALA A 94 -16.64 -7.39 -1.29
N GLU A 95 -17.62 -6.58 -0.88
CA GLU A 95 -18.25 -5.58 -1.77
C GLU A 95 -17.29 -4.43 -2.09
N ILE A 96 -16.48 -3.99 -1.13
CA ILE A 96 -15.46 -2.97 -1.37
C ILE A 96 -14.47 -3.43 -2.43
N TYR A 97 -13.99 -4.66 -2.38
CA TYR A 97 -13.05 -5.19 -3.39
C TYR A 97 -13.64 -5.22 -4.81
N LYS A 98 -14.95 -5.35 -4.98
CA LYS A 98 -15.59 -5.25 -6.31
C LYS A 98 -15.57 -3.81 -6.85
N ASN A 99 -15.68 -2.82 -5.96
CA ASN A 99 -15.85 -1.42 -6.31
C ASN A 99 -14.53 -0.64 -6.31
N ARG A 100 -13.47 -1.17 -5.70
CA ARG A 100 -12.12 -0.57 -5.65
C ARG A 100 -11.19 -1.17 -6.71
N PRO A 101 -10.05 -0.54 -7.01
CA PRO A 101 -8.99 -1.20 -7.79
C PRO A 101 -8.50 -2.44 -7.06
N ALA A 102 -7.96 -3.40 -7.79
CA ALA A 102 -7.26 -4.51 -7.16
C ALA A 102 -5.99 -4.00 -6.45
N LEU A 103 -5.65 -4.61 -5.31
CA LEU A 103 -4.45 -4.28 -4.57
C LEU A 103 -3.27 -5.13 -5.05
N ALA A 104 -2.09 -4.53 -5.05
CA ALA A 104 -0.86 -5.31 -5.16
C ALA A 104 -0.74 -6.26 -3.96
N MET A 105 -0.33 -7.49 -4.23
CA MET A 105 -0.22 -8.54 -3.22
C MET A 105 1.22 -8.63 -2.70
N VAL A 106 1.33 -8.83 -1.39
CA VAL A 106 2.58 -9.21 -0.72
C VAL A 106 2.71 -10.73 -0.70
N ASN A 107 1.59 -11.41 -0.47
CA ASN A 107 1.51 -12.87 -0.54
C ASN A 107 0.14 -13.26 -1.09
N SER A 108 0.09 -13.63 -2.36
CA SER A 108 -1.15 -14.00 -3.05
C SER A 108 -1.78 -15.25 -2.47
N ASP A 109 -0.98 -16.26 -2.10
CA ASP A 109 -1.48 -17.53 -1.56
C ASP A 109 -2.19 -17.36 -0.21
N LYS A 110 -1.77 -16.36 0.57
CA LYS A 110 -2.35 -16.05 1.89
C LYS A 110 -3.34 -14.90 1.86
N GLY A 111 -3.57 -14.28 0.71
CA GLY A 111 -4.44 -13.11 0.58
C GLY A 111 -3.89 -11.85 1.27
N ILE A 112 -2.57 -11.77 1.51
CA ILE A 112 -1.93 -10.61 2.15
C ILE A 112 -1.70 -9.53 1.10
N THR A 113 -2.40 -8.42 1.28
CA THR A 113 -2.33 -7.26 0.39
C THR A 113 -1.27 -6.26 0.82
N ASN A 114 -0.95 -5.34 -0.06
CA ASN A 114 -0.10 -4.18 0.18
C ASN A 114 -0.59 -3.26 1.34
N LEU A 115 -1.87 -3.26 1.69
CA LEU A 115 -2.43 -2.48 2.80
C LEU A 115 -2.55 -3.27 4.12
N HIS A 116 -1.97 -4.46 4.19
CA HIS A 116 -2.12 -5.37 5.34
C HIS A 116 -1.40 -4.85 6.58
N VAL A 117 -0.10 -4.58 6.47
CA VAL A 117 0.72 -3.97 7.52
C VAL A 117 1.70 -2.95 6.95
N PRO A 118 2.09 -1.90 7.71
CA PRO A 118 3.00 -0.87 7.20
C PRO A 118 4.37 -1.39 6.77
N SER A 119 4.88 -2.44 7.41
CA SER A 119 6.17 -3.05 7.08
C SER A 119 6.23 -3.70 5.70
N ASP A 120 5.09 -4.01 5.10
CA ASP A 120 5.03 -4.65 3.78
C ASP A 120 5.19 -3.66 2.61
N VAL A 121 5.19 -2.36 2.90
CA VAL A 121 5.28 -1.29 1.88
C VAL A 121 6.60 -0.53 1.91
N ILE A 122 7.64 -1.09 2.53
CA ILE A 122 8.95 -0.44 2.65
C ILE A 122 9.53 -0.17 1.26
N ILE A 123 9.62 1.11 0.93
CA ILE A 123 9.95 1.62 -0.40
C ILE A 123 11.33 1.17 -0.88
N ASP A 124 12.28 0.98 0.04
CA ASP A 124 13.65 0.54 -0.27
C ASP A 124 13.70 -0.85 -0.93
N ALA A 125 12.69 -1.69 -0.68
CA ALA A 125 12.58 -3.01 -1.28
C ALA A 125 11.48 -3.08 -2.33
N SER A 126 10.34 -2.46 -2.09
CA SER A 126 9.15 -2.58 -2.94
C SER A 126 9.32 -1.87 -4.30
N MET A 127 9.93 -0.68 -4.33
CA MET A 127 10.16 0.04 -5.59
C MET A 127 11.22 -0.60 -6.48
N PRO A 128 12.38 -1.04 -5.97
CA PRO A 128 13.33 -1.82 -6.79
C PRO A 128 12.71 -3.09 -7.39
N ALA A 129 11.87 -3.80 -6.63
CA ALA A 129 11.16 -4.98 -7.16
C ALA A 129 10.20 -4.61 -8.29
N MET A 130 9.43 -3.55 -8.12
CA MET A 130 8.51 -3.04 -9.14
C MET A 130 9.27 -2.57 -10.40
N ILE A 131 10.36 -1.84 -10.25
CA ILE A 131 11.17 -1.36 -11.38
C ILE A 131 11.75 -2.55 -12.16
N ARG A 132 12.30 -3.56 -11.50
CA ARG A 132 12.81 -4.78 -12.14
C ARG A 132 11.73 -5.54 -12.92
N ASN A 133 10.49 -5.47 -12.48
CA ASN A 133 9.34 -6.08 -13.13
C ASN A 133 8.64 -5.14 -14.13
N SER A 134 9.33 -4.11 -14.61
CA SER A 134 8.81 -3.15 -15.60
C SER A 134 7.51 -2.46 -15.18
N GLY A 135 7.40 -2.13 -13.90
CA GLY A 135 6.22 -1.45 -13.33
C GLY A 135 5.07 -2.37 -12.95
N LYS A 136 5.35 -3.67 -12.81
CA LYS A 136 4.35 -4.68 -12.44
C LYS A 136 4.57 -5.21 -11.02
N MET A 137 3.47 -5.55 -10.38
CA MET A 137 3.43 -6.27 -9.10
C MET A 137 2.49 -7.47 -9.24
N TRP A 138 2.44 -8.31 -8.23
CA TRP A 138 1.60 -9.51 -8.22
C TRP A 138 0.15 -9.17 -7.88
N ASN A 139 -0.77 -9.73 -8.64
CA ASN A 139 -2.20 -9.70 -8.38
C ASN A 139 -2.63 -10.85 -7.44
N ALA A 140 -3.93 -10.94 -7.13
CA ALA A 140 -4.48 -11.97 -6.25
C ALA A 140 -4.28 -13.41 -6.78
N ASN A 141 -4.07 -13.59 -8.09
CA ASN A 141 -3.80 -14.88 -8.70
C ASN A 141 -2.28 -15.23 -8.72
N GLY A 142 -1.43 -14.36 -8.20
CA GLY A 142 0.03 -14.53 -8.24
C GLY A 142 0.66 -14.23 -9.62
N GLU A 143 -0.05 -13.48 -10.46
CA GLU A 143 0.42 -13.08 -11.79
C GLU A 143 0.89 -11.62 -11.78
N LEU A 144 1.86 -11.29 -12.62
CA LEU A 144 2.33 -9.92 -12.79
C LEU A 144 1.32 -9.07 -13.56
N GLN A 145 0.90 -7.97 -12.96
CA GLN A 145 -0.06 -7.02 -13.52
C GLN A 145 0.48 -5.59 -13.43
N ASP A 146 0.12 -4.74 -14.39
CA ASP A 146 0.47 -3.33 -14.38
C ASP A 146 -0.01 -2.67 -13.09
N THR A 147 0.85 -1.85 -12.50
CA THR A 147 0.66 -1.35 -11.15
C THR A 147 0.90 0.14 -11.07
N LYS A 148 0.03 0.83 -10.36
CA LYS A 148 0.20 2.22 -10.00
C LYS A 148 0.90 2.32 -8.65
N ALA A 149 2.15 2.78 -8.65
CA ALA A 149 2.90 3.05 -7.44
C ALA A 149 2.46 4.39 -6.83
N ILE A 150 1.99 4.36 -5.61
CA ILE A 150 1.59 5.53 -4.84
C ILE A 150 2.67 5.84 -3.81
N ILE A 151 3.35 6.97 -3.98
CA ILE A 151 4.42 7.42 -3.09
C ILE A 151 4.01 8.77 -2.48
N PRO A 152 3.38 8.78 -1.29
CA PRO A 152 2.88 10.03 -0.69
C PRO A 152 4.00 10.91 -0.12
N ASP A 153 5.22 10.40 0.00
CA ASP A 153 6.40 11.15 0.46
C ASP A 153 7.16 11.73 -0.73
N SER A 154 7.14 13.06 -0.87
CA SER A 154 7.80 13.78 -1.97
C SER A 154 9.33 13.56 -2.00
N SER A 155 9.96 13.27 -0.86
CA SER A 155 11.40 12.99 -0.82
C SER A 155 11.75 11.72 -1.57
N TYR A 156 10.94 10.68 -1.41
CA TYR A 156 11.15 9.40 -2.10
C TYR A 156 10.59 9.39 -3.51
N ALA A 157 9.47 10.08 -3.75
CA ALA A 157 8.88 10.20 -5.08
C ALA A 157 9.88 10.77 -6.10
N GLY A 158 10.58 11.84 -5.74
CA GLY A 158 11.59 12.45 -6.60
C GLY A 158 12.79 11.55 -6.90
N ILE A 159 13.25 10.77 -5.91
CA ILE A 159 14.33 9.79 -6.10
C ILE A 159 13.95 8.74 -7.14
N TYR A 160 12.77 8.16 -7.02
CA TYR A 160 12.33 7.11 -7.95
C TYR A 160 11.94 7.67 -9.31
N GLU A 161 11.37 8.88 -9.38
CA GLU A 161 11.15 9.56 -10.65
C GLU A 161 12.46 9.75 -11.43
N ALA A 162 13.50 10.27 -10.78
CA ALA A 162 14.82 10.45 -11.37
C ALA A 162 15.45 9.12 -11.79
N THR A 163 15.33 8.09 -10.98
CA THR A 163 15.83 6.74 -11.27
C THR A 163 15.16 6.14 -12.51
N ILE A 164 13.84 6.23 -12.59
CA ILE A 164 13.07 5.73 -13.74
C ILE A 164 13.42 6.52 -15.01
N ALA A 165 13.52 7.84 -14.93
CA ALA A 165 13.91 8.70 -16.05
C ALA A 165 15.32 8.36 -16.55
N PHE A 166 16.26 8.13 -15.63
CA PHE A 166 17.61 7.69 -15.96
C PHE A 166 17.60 6.35 -16.71
N CYS A 167 16.89 5.34 -16.18
CA CYS A 167 16.81 4.02 -16.79
C CYS A 167 16.14 4.05 -18.17
N LYS A 168 15.12 4.89 -18.37
CA LYS A 168 14.50 5.08 -19.69
C LYS A 168 15.46 5.63 -20.73
N LYS A 169 16.38 6.50 -20.31
CA LYS A 169 17.36 7.14 -21.21
C LYS A 169 18.60 6.28 -21.46
N ASN A 170 19.10 5.61 -20.44
CA ASN A 170 20.42 4.98 -20.45
C ASN A 170 20.38 3.44 -20.38
N GLY A 171 19.21 2.85 -20.17
CA GLY A 171 19.06 1.42 -19.88
C GLY A 171 19.13 1.13 -18.37
N ALA A 172 18.99 -0.13 -18.02
CA ALA A 172 19.07 -0.58 -16.65
C ALA A 172 20.47 -0.37 -16.07
N PHE A 173 20.55 -0.21 -14.74
CA PHE A 173 21.84 -0.18 -14.05
C PHE A 173 22.56 -1.53 -14.23
N ASP A 174 23.83 -1.47 -14.57
CA ASP A 174 24.69 -2.64 -14.71
C ASP A 174 25.61 -2.74 -13.47
N PRO A 175 25.40 -3.74 -12.60
CA PRO A 175 26.22 -3.91 -11.40
C PRO A 175 27.71 -4.08 -11.68
N THR A 176 28.07 -4.55 -12.90
CA THR A 176 29.48 -4.77 -13.27
C THR A 176 30.24 -3.47 -13.54
N THR A 177 29.50 -2.41 -13.89
CA THR A 177 30.06 -1.08 -14.18
C THR A 177 29.82 -0.05 -13.06
N MET A 178 29.07 -0.42 -12.04
CA MET A 178 28.79 0.41 -10.88
C MET A 178 29.95 0.34 -9.87
N GLY A 179 30.28 1.47 -9.29
CA GLY A 179 31.21 1.49 -8.15
C GLY A 179 30.64 0.79 -6.92
N THR A 180 31.52 0.26 -6.09
CA THR A 180 31.12 -0.28 -4.78
C THR A 180 30.95 0.85 -3.78
N VAL A 181 29.80 0.88 -3.11
CA VAL A 181 29.56 1.76 -1.97
C VAL A 181 29.67 0.91 -0.71
N PRO A 182 30.49 1.31 0.29
CA PRO A 182 30.50 0.63 1.56
C PRO A 182 29.08 0.61 2.14
N ASN A 183 28.65 -0.54 2.62
CA ASN A 183 27.39 -0.63 3.31
C ASN A 183 27.49 0.14 4.64
N VAL A 184 26.83 1.27 4.71
CA VAL A 184 26.79 2.10 5.93
C VAL A 184 25.73 1.68 6.92
N GLY A 185 25.17 0.51 6.73
CA GLY A 185 24.10 -0.03 7.55
C GLY A 185 22.74 0.56 7.21
N LEU A 186 21.76 -0.31 7.20
CA LEU A 186 20.36 0.07 7.19
C LEU A 186 19.91 0.21 8.64
N MET A 187 19.79 1.40 9.09
CA MET A 187 19.13 1.71 10.36
C MET A 187 17.76 2.32 10.11
#